data_59b19ff7b987edbd7c0c11ab7e04cc21
#
_entry.id   59b19ff7b987edbd7c0c11ab7e04cc21
#
_cell.length_a   1.000
_cell.length_b   1.000
_cell.length_c   1.000
_cell.angle_alpha   90.00
_cell.angle_beta   90.00
_cell.angle_gamma   90.00
#
_symmetry.space_group_name_H-M   'P 1'
#
loop_
_entity.id
_entity.type
_entity.pdbx_description
1 polymer ?
#
loop_
_entity_poly.entity_id
_entity_poly.type
_entity_poly.pdbx_seq_one_letter_code
_entity_poly.pdbx_strand_id
1 'polypeptide(L)'
;MSLLDSSSPPWRLFLALWPTEDVAAALAAHADRWQWPDTARRTPTGRLHVTLHYIGDVPLADLPRLRQALPRGWEGCTLRLDHAEVWRGGIAVLEALQVPPALAGLHERLAAVLRAQGLPVEDRRYRPHVTLARRAQGARPPEGFEPLAWQVAPQYLLVRSLPAGGGYPPVQCFG
;
A
#
# COMPACT_ATOMS: atom_id res chain seq x y z
N MET A 1 -9.23 -31.38 14.07
CA MET A 1 -8.74 -30.28 14.92
C MET A 1 -7.25 -30.12 14.62
N SER A 2 -6.95 -29.28 13.64
CA SER A 2 -5.55 -29.09 13.20
C SER A 2 -4.89 -28.15 14.20
N LEU A 3 -3.95 -28.67 14.99
CA LEU A 3 -3.05 -27.89 15.81
C LEU A 3 -2.17 -27.06 14.86
N LEU A 4 -2.54 -25.80 14.66
CA LEU A 4 -1.65 -24.85 14.01
C LEU A 4 -0.42 -24.73 14.91
N ASP A 5 0.68 -25.28 14.40
CA ASP A 5 1.96 -25.39 15.07
C ASP A 5 2.42 -23.98 15.50
N SER A 6 2.51 -23.77 16.83
CA SER A 6 2.98 -22.51 17.43
C SER A 6 4.43 -22.16 17.08
N SER A 7 5.11 -23.00 16.31
CA SER A 7 6.49 -22.84 15.86
C SER A 7 6.65 -22.17 14.49
N SER A 8 5.56 -21.97 13.76
CA SER A 8 5.64 -21.32 12.44
C SER A 8 5.96 -19.83 12.56
N PRO A 9 6.88 -19.28 11.77
CA PRO A 9 7.25 -17.87 11.85
C PRO A 9 6.05 -16.97 11.54
N PRO A 10 5.94 -15.80 12.20
CA PRO A 10 4.87 -14.87 11.95
C PRO A 10 4.89 -14.37 10.50
N TRP A 11 3.73 -13.96 10.00
CA TRP A 11 3.63 -13.34 8.68
C TRP A 11 3.71 -11.83 8.80
N ARG A 12 4.57 -11.23 8.00
CA ARG A 12 4.61 -9.78 7.85
C ARG A 12 3.51 -9.34 6.93
N LEU A 13 2.56 -8.54 7.45
CA LEU A 13 1.31 -8.20 6.78
C LEU A 13 1.16 -6.69 6.60
N PHE A 14 0.43 -6.31 5.58
CA PHE A 14 -0.05 -4.95 5.36
C PHE A 14 -1.38 -4.95 4.60
N LEU A 15 -2.12 -3.85 4.69
CA LEU A 15 -3.36 -3.60 3.98
C LEU A 15 -3.09 -2.62 2.84
N ALA A 16 -3.62 -2.88 1.65
CA ALA A 16 -3.33 -2.08 0.47
C ALA A 16 -4.48 -2.02 -0.53
N LEU A 17 -4.47 -0.93 -1.32
CA LEU A 17 -5.19 -0.82 -2.58
C LEU A 17 -4.27 -1.27 -3.71
N TRP A 18 -4.75 -2.18 -4.55
CA TRP A 18 -3.99 -2.69 -5.69
C TRP A 18 -4.58 -2.17 -6.98
N PRO A 19 -3.76 -1.58 -7.87
CA PRO A 19 -4.24 -1.04 -9.13
C PRO A 19 -4.64 -2.15 -10.11
N THR A 20 -5.55 -1.82 -11.03
CA THR A 20 -5.77 -2.61 -12.25
C THR A 20 -4.53 -2.56 -13.14
N GLU A 21 -4.45 -3.45 -14.14
CA GLU A 21 -3.33 -3.47 -15.09
C GLU A 21 -3.14 -2.12 -15.80
N ASP A 22 -4.22 -1.48 -16.23
CA ASP A 22 -4.18 -0.17 -16.90
C ASP A 22 -3.62 0.93 -15.99
N VAL A 23 -4.06 0.97 -14.73
CA VAL A 23 -3.56 1.93 -13.74
C VAL A 23 -2.09 1.63 -13.40
N ALA A 24 -1.72 0.37 -13.25
CA ALA A 24 -0.33 -0.03 -13.01
C ALA A 24 0.58 0.37 -14.19
N ALA A 25 0.11 0.20 -15.43
CA ALA A 25 0.82 0.64 -16.63
C ALA A 25 0.97 2.17 -16.67
N ALA A 26 -0.08 2.92 -16.33
CA ALA A 26 -0.01 4.38 -16.27
C ALA A 26 0.97 4.88 -15.18
N LEU A 27 1.00 4.22 -14.01
CA LEU A 27 1.98 4.49 -12.95
C LEU A 27 3.41 4.21 -13.39
N ALA A 28 3.63 3.09 -14.10
CA ALA A 28 4.93 2.73 -14.65
C ALA A 28 5.38 3.76 -15.71
N ALA A 29 4.50 4.15 -16.64
CA ALA A 29 4.77 5.18 -17.64
C ALA A 29 5.10 6.54 -17.01
N HIS A 30 4.41 6.91 -15.91
CA HIS A 30 4.77 8.10 -15.15
C HIS A 30 6.18 7.97 -14.55
N ALA A 31 6.51 6.82 -13.96
CA ALA A 31 7.83 6.56 -13.40
C ALA A 31 8.95 6.59 -14.47
N ASP A 32 8.67 6.22 -15.73
CA ASP A 32 9.64 6.28 -16.83
C ASP A 32 10.02 7.71 -17.20
N ARG A 33 9.22 8.70 -16.84
CA ARG A 33 9.49 10.13 -17.08
C ARG A 33 10.41 10.76 -16.03
N TRP A 34 10.70 10.06 -14.93
CA TRP A 34 11.61 10.55 -13.90
C TRP A 34 13.07 10.46 -14.37
N GLN A 35 13.91 11.35 -13.85
CA GLN A 35 15.36 11.21 -13.94
C GLN A 35 15.85 10.44 -12.71
N TRP A 36 16.28 9.20 -12.93
CA TRP A 36 16.71 8.30 -11.86
C TRP A 36 18.22 8.30 -11.70
N PRO A 37 18.76 8.37 -10.47
CA PRO A 37 20.17 8.06 -10.20
C PRO A 37 20.40 6.54 -10.32
N ASP A 38 21.64 6.14 -10.61
CA ASP A 38 22.03 4.73 -10.77
C ASP A 38 21.75 3.87 -9.51
N THR A 39 21.71 4.52 -8.34
CA THR A 39 21.40 3.86 -7.06
C THR A 39 19.92 3.51 -6.92
N ALA A 40 19.04 4.14 -7.67
CA ALA A 40 17.60 3.95 -7.54
C ALA A 40 17.19 2.50 -7.79
N ARG A 41 16.28 2.03 -6.95
CA ARG A 41 15.64 0.72 -7.08
C ARG A 41 14.17 0.93 -7.35
N ARG A 42 13.81 0.90 -8.62
CA ARG A 42 12.43 1.10 -9.08
C ARG A 42 11.55 -0.06 -8.61
N THR A 43 10.34 0.28 -8.21
CA THR A 43 9.31 -0.70 -7.85
C THR A 43 8.82 -1.39 -9.12
N PRO A 44 8.86 -2.73 -9.21
CA PRO A 44 8.28 -3.46 -10.34
C PRO A 44 6.80 -3.13 -10.52
N THR A 45 6.33 -3.03 -11.76
CA THR A 45 4.94 -2.64 -12.08
C THR A 45 3.90 -3.45 -11.32
N GLY A 46 4.05 -4.76 -11.23
CA GLY A 46 3.13 -5.64 -10.49
C GLY A 46 3.17 -5.48 -8.96
N ARG A 47 4.06 -4.62 -8.44
CA ARG A 47 4.16 -4.32 -7.00
C ARG A 47 3.78 -2.88 -6.65
N LEU A 48 3.38 -2.09 -7.63
CA LEU A 48 2.87 -0.75 -7.40
C LEU A 48 1.52 -0.83 -6.66
N HIS A 49 1.40 -0.15 -5.53
CA HIS A 49 0.20 -0.15 -4.70
C HIS A 49 0.15 1.08 -3.79
N VAL A 50 -1.01 1.34 -3.20
CA VAL A 50 -1.16 2.29 -2.11
C VAL A 50 -1.33 1.50 -0.81
N THR A 51 -0.41 1.68 0.15
CA THR A 51 -0.55 1.08 1.47
C THR A 51 -1.61 1.83 2.27
N LEU A 52 -2.53 1.08 2.88
CA LEU A 52 -3.49 1.60 3.86
C LEU A 52 -2.91 1.56 5.27
N HIS A 53 -2.47 0.39 5.72
CA HIS A 53 -1.82 0.19 7.01
C HIS A 53 -0.73 -0.88 6.91
N TYR A 54 0.44 -0.58 7.42
CA TYR A 54 1.46 -1.58 7.69
C TYR A 54 1.17 -2.20 9.07
N ILE A 55 0.99 -3.53 9.10
CA ILE A 55 0.62 -4.24 10.33
C ILE A 55 1.88 -4.81 11.02
N GLY A 56 2.86 -5.26 10.23
CA GLY A 56 4.05 -5.95 10.74
C GLY A 56 3.82 -7.44 10.94
N ASP A 57 4.56 -8.02 11.87
CA ASP A 57 4.59 -9.47 12.08
C ASP A 57 3.38 -9.92 12.91
N VAL A 58 2.54 -10.79 12.32
CA VAL A 58 1.32 -11.34 12.93
C VAL A 58 1.48 -12.85 13.08
N PRO A 59 1.32 -13.40 14.29
CA PRO A 59 1.31 -14.85 14.50
C PRO A 59 0.21 -15.53 13.66
N LEU A 60 0.51 -16.71 13.10
CA LEU A 60 -0.48 -17.42 12.28
C LEU A 60 -1.77 -17.76 13.04
N ALA A 61 -1.67 -17.99 14.34
CA ALA A 61 -2.82 -18.25 15.21
C ALA A 61 -3.79 -17.06 15.29
N ASP A 62 -3.32 -15.81 15.11
CA ASP A 62 -4.13 -14.60 15.17
C ASP A 62 -4.73 -14.22 13.81
N LEU A 63 -4.23 -14.82 12.73
CA LEU A 63 -4.66 -14.48 11.37
C LEU A 63 -6.16 -14.70 11.11
N PRO A 64 -6.80 -15.79 11.56
CA PRO A 64 -8.25 -15.98 11.38
C PRO A 64 -9.06 -14.87 12.06
N ARG A 65 -8.69 -14.49 13.30
CA ARG A 65 -9.34 -13.43 14.06
C ARG A 65 -9.20 -12.07 13.37
N LEU A 66 -8.00 -11.74 12.89
CA LEU A 66 -7.75 -10.52 12.12
C LEU A 66 -8.61 -10.47 10.86
N ARG A 67 -8.60 -11.55 10.06
CA ARG A 67 -9.38 -11.64 8.81
C ARG A 67 -10.88 -11.48 9.03
N GLN A 68 -11.41 -12.02 10.13
CA GLN A 68 -12.82 -11.91 10.47
C GLN A 68 -13.20 -10.48 10.92
N ALA A 69 -12.29 -9.78 11.61
CA ALA A 69 -12.53 -8.44 12.14
C ALA A 69 -12.42 -7.33 11.07
N LEU A 70 -11.68 -7.56 9.98
CA LEU A 70 -11.47 -6.56 8.95
C LEU A 70 -12.77 -6.17 8.24
N PRO A 71 -13.08 -4.85 8.15
CA PRO A 71 -14.37 -4.36 7.65
C PRO A 71 -14.55 -4.64 6.16
N ARG A 72 -15.79 -4.81 5.77
CA ARG A 72 -16.23 -4.93 4.36
C ARG A 72 -17.13 -3.76 3.99
N GLY A 73 -17.50 -3.67 2.72
CA GLY A 73 -18.53 -2.75 2.29
C GLY A 73 -18.10 -1.30 2.32
N TRP A 74 -16.98 -0.95 1.70
CA TRP A 74 -16.68 0.42 1.34
C TRP A 74 -16.98 0.64 -0.15
N GLU A 75 -17.26 1.88 -0.51
CA GLU A 75 -17.81 2.21 -1.84
C GLU A 75 -16.75 2.46 -2.94
N GLY A 76 -15.46 2.36 -2.59
CA GLY A 76 -14.40 2.81 -3.48
C GLY A 76 -14.29 4.33 -3.52
N CYS A 77 -13.42 4.83 -4.38
CA CYS A 77 -13.26 6.28 -4.59
C CYS A 77 -12.48 6.57 -5.88
N THR A 78 -12.51 7.83 -6.30
CA THR A 78 -11.52 8.34 -7.26
C THR A 78 -10.33 8.88 -6.49
N LEU A 79 -9.18 8.23 -6.61
CA LEU A 79 -7.91 8.70 -6.05
C LEU A 79 -7.14 9.48 -7.12
N ARG A 80 -6.88 10.75 -6.86
CA ARG A 80 -6.12 11.61 -7.76
C ARG A 80 -4.68 11.73 -7.26
N LEU A 81 -3.77 11.10 -7.98
CA LEU A 81 -2.32 11.17 -7.72
C LEU A 81 -1.75 12.37 -8.48
N ASP A 82 -1.45 13.44 -7.80
CA ASP A 82 -1.17 14.76 -8.37
C ASP A 82 0.12 15.42 -7.84
N HIS A 83 0.85 14.74 -6.98
CA HIS A 83 2.11 15.24 -6.44
C HIS A 83 3.22 14.19 -6.48
N ALA A 84 4.36 14.58 -7.02
CA ALA A 84 5.53 13.72 -7.19
C ALA A 84 6.72 14.30 -6.44
N GLU A 85 7.28 13.57 -5.49
CA GLU A 85 8.43 14.02 -4.70
C GLU A 85 9.33 12.87 -4.24
N VAL A 86 10.51 13.20 -3.78
CA VAL A 86 11.41 12.27 -3.09
C VAL A 86 11.37 12.58 -1.59
N TRP A 87 10.82 11.66 -0.82
CA TRP A 87 10.78 11.76 0.63
C TRP A 87 12.14 11.52 1.25
N ARG A 88 12.28 11.98 2.51
CA ARG A 88 13.46 11.70 3.32
C ARG A 88 13.77 10.19 3.32
N GLY A 89 15.03 9.84 3.12
CA GLY A 89 15.46 8.45 2.97
C GLY A 89 15.47 7.93 1.53
N GLY A 90 15.19 8.80 0.54
CA GLY A 90 15.27 8.45 -0.88
C GLY A 90 14.10 7.59 -1.36
N ILE A 91 12.91 7.85 -0.86
CA ILE A 91 11.68 7.19 -1.30
C ILE A 91 10.99 8.10 -2.31
N ALA A 92 11.05 7.74 -3.58
CA ALA A 92 10.33 8.46 -4.64
C ALA A 92 8.88 8.02 -4.69
N VAL A 93 7.96 8.96 -4.61
CA VAL A 93 6.53 8.70 -4.51
C VAL A 93 5.72 9.53 -5.51
N LEU A 94 4.58 8.97 -5.88
CA LEU A 94 3.46 9.70 -6.48
C LEU A 94 2.31 9.64 -5.49
N GLU A 95 1.83 10.78 -5.00
CA GLU A 95 0.85 10.86 -3.92
C GLU A 95 -0.38 11.70 -4.29
N ALA A 96 -1.43 11.50 -3.53
CA ALA A 96 -2.63 12.34 -3.56
C ALA A 96 -2.55 13.38 -2.44
N LEU A 97 -2.54 14.66 -2.79
CA LEU A 97 -2.55 15.74 -1.80
C LEU A 97 -3.90 15.85 -1.07
N GLN A 98 -4.97 15.43 -1.74
CA GLN A 98 -6.30 15.35 -1.15
C GLN A 98 -6.70 13.90 -0.93
N VAL A 99 -7.06 13.55 0.30
CA VAL A 99 -7.56 12.22 0.63
C VAL A 99 -9.07 12.21 0.43
N PRO A 100 -9.62 11.37 -0.48
CA PRO A 100 -11.06 11.25 -0.64
C PRO A 100 -11.74 10.83 0.67
N PRO A 101 -12.91 11.40 1.04
CA PRO A 101 -13.59 11.09 2.29
C PRO A 101 -13.87 9.59 2.49
N ALA A 102 -14.26 8.88 1.43
CA ALA A 102 -14.48 7.43 1.47
C ALA A 102 -13.19 6.67 1.84
N LEU A 103 -12.03 7.09 1.30
CA LEU A 103 -10.74 6.50 1.62
C LEU A 103 -10.28 6.82 3.04
N ALA A 104 -10.48 8.06 3.48
CA ALA A 104 -10.22 8.45 4.87
C ALA A 104 -11.06 7.63 5.84
N GLY A 105 -12.35 7.47 5.58
CA GLY A 105 -13.25 6.65 6.39
C GLY A 105 -12.85 5.17 6.41
N LEU A 106 -12.42 4.60 5.30
CA LEU A 106 -11.88 3.23 5.28
C LEU A 106 -10.62 3.13 6.14
N HIS A 107 -9.68 4.06 5.96
CA HIS A 107 -8.41 4.07 6.71
C HIS A 107 -8.66 4.13 8.23
N GLU A 108 -9.59 4.98 8.68
CA GLU A 108 -9.96 5.10 10.10
C GLU A 108 -10.63 3.83 10.65
N ARG A 109 -11.57 3.22 9.89
CA ARG A 109 -12.20 1.94 10.28
C ARG A 109 -11.17 0.82 10.42
N LEU A 110 -10.21 0.74 9.49
CA LEU A 110 -9.10 -0.21 9.56
C LEU A 110 -8.23 0.04 10.78
N ALA A 111 -7.88 1.29 11.06
CA ALA A 111 -7.11 1.67 12.25
C ALA A 111 -7.81 1.25 13.55
N ALA A 112 -9.13 1.46 13.65
CA ALA A 112 -9.92 1.06 14.81
C ALA A 112 -9.89 -0.46 15.04
N VAL A 113 -10.03 -1.24 13.96
CA VAL A 113 -9.94 -2.71 14.04
C VAL A 113 -8.54 -3.16 14.46
N LEU A 114 -7.48 -2.61 13.87
CA LEU A 114 -6.11 -2.97 14.21
C LEU A 114 -5.80 -2.66 15.69
N ARG A 115 -6.20 -1.49 16.19
CA ARG A 115 -6.06 -1.13 17.62
C ARG A 115 -6.84 -2.09 18.53
N ALA A 116 -8.08 -2.45 18.17
CA ALA A 116 -8.89 -3.40 18.94
C ALA A 116 -8.27 -4.81 18.98
N GLN A 117 -7.46 -5.15 17.98
CA GLN A 117 -6.68 -6.41 17.93
C GLN A 117 -5.31 -6.30 18.65
N GLY A 118 -4.96 -5.15 19.21
CA GLY A 118 -3.65 -4.91 19.80
C GLY A 118 -2.51 -4.79 18.79
N LEU A 119 -2.84 -4.52 17.54
CA LEU A 119 -1.86 -4.37 16.46
C LEU A 119 -1.43 -2.91 16.31
N PRO A 120 -0.21 -2.64 15.83
CA PRO A 120 0.30 -1.29 15.69
C PRO A 120 -0.45 -0.52 14.59
N VAL A 121 -0.66 0.77 14.84
CA VAL A 121 -1.20 1.73 13.87
C VAL A 121 -0.30 2.95 13.89
N GLU A 122 0.07 3.47 12.72
CA GLU A 122 0.85 4.70 12.61
C GLU A 122 0.00 5.92 13.03
N ASP A 123 0.55 6.78 13.90
CA ASP A 123 -0.14 7.99 14.38
C ASP A 123 0.03 9.21 13.46
N ARG A 124 0.87 9.10 12.43
CA ARG A 124 1.09 10.18 11.47
C ARG A 124 -0.13 10.36 10.55
N ARG A 125 -0.29 11.60 10.05
CA ARG A 125 -1.30 11.90 9.02
C ARG A 125 -1.17 10.94 7.85
N TYR A 126 -2.29 10.34 7.44
CA TYR A 126 -2.35 9.47 6.27
C TYR A 126 -2.06 10.26 4.99
N ARG A 127 -1.10 9.80 4.21
CA ARG A 127 -0.70 10.34 2.90
C ARG A 127 -0.77 9.19 1.89
N PRO A 128 -1.90 9.02 1.17
CA PRO A 128 -2.01 7.96 0.18
C PRO A 128 -1.02 8.20 -0.97
N HIS A 129 -0.16 7.23 -1.21
CA HIS A 129 0.92 7.33 -2.19
C HIS A 129 1.28 5.98 -2.77
N VAL A 130 1.84 6.00 -3.97
CA VAL A 130 2.51 4.86 -4.60
C VAL A 130 4.02 5.08 -4.52
N THR A 131 4.75 4.13 -3.96
CA THR A 131 6.22 4.15 -3.97
C THR A 131 6.72 3.73 -5.35
N LEU A 132 7.34 4.65 -6.07
CA LEU A 132 7.89 4.41 -7.40
C LEU A 132 9.31 3.84 -7.36
N ALA A 133 10.12 4.26 -6.38
CA ALA A 133 11.47 3.76 -6.19
C ALA A 133 11.97 4.00 -4.76
N ARG A 134 13.00 3.25 -4.37
CA ARG A 134 13.80 3.44 -3.16
C ARG A 134 15.24 3.73 -3.54
N ARG A 135 16.06 4.21 -2.59
CA ARG A 135 17.45 4.66 -2.85
C ARG A 135 17.52 5.67 -3.98
N ALA A 136 16.51 6.53 -4.06
CA ALA A 136 16.29 7.49 -5.12
C ALA A 136 16.69 8.91 -4.70
N GLN A 137 17.69 9.05 -3.82
CA GLN A 137 18.23 10.37 -3.47
C GLN A 137 18.78 11.05 -4.71
N GLY A 138 18.30 12.27 -5.00
CA GLY A 138 18.65 13.01 -6.20
C GLY A 138 17.83 12.70 -7.45
N ALA A 139 16.86 11.76 -7.36
CA ALA A 139 15.88 11.59 -8.42
C ALA A 139 15.06 12.88 -8.62
N ARG A 140 14.68 13.14 -9.86
CA ARG A 140 13.87 14.32 -10.21
C ARG A 140 12.59 13.88 -10.88
N PRO A 141 11.42 14.30 -10.36
CA PRO A 141 10.14 14.06 -11.01
C PRO A 141 10.05 14.85 -12.32
N PRO A 142 9.15 14.48 -13.25
CA PRO A 142 8.90 15.26 -14.44
C PRO A 142 8.37 16.65 -14.09
N GLU A 143 8.86 17.68 -14.78
CA GLU A 143 8.32 19.03 -14.68
C GLU A 143 6.95 19.06 -15.34
N GLY A 144 5.91 19.24 -14.53
CA GLY A 144 4.53 19.22 -14.97
C GLY A 144 4.07 17.84 -15.47
N PHE A 145 2.98 17.37 -14.96
CA PHE A 145 2.31 16.17 -15.45
C PHE A 145 0.81 16.27 -15.17
N GLU A 146 0.02 15.62 -16.01
CA GLU A 146 -1.41 15.46 -15.74
C GLU A 146 -1.60 14.50 -14.57
N PRO A 147 -2.40 14.88 -13.57
CA PRO A 147 -2.72 13.98 -12.46
C PRO A 147 -3.27 12.65 -12.95
N LEU A 148 -2.80 11.57 -12.33
CA LEU A 148 -3.31 10.25 -12.61
C LEU A 148 -4.57 10.01 -11.77
N ALA A 149 -5.73 9.91 -12.42
CA ALA A 149 -6.99 9.56 -11.79
C ALA A 149 -7.16 8.03 -11.74
N TRP A 150 -7.14 7.47 -10.52
CA TRP A 150 -7.36 6.05 -10.31
C TRP A 150 -8.77 5.83 -9.74
N GLN A 151 -9.62 5.15 -10.50
CA GLN A 151 -10.91 4.65 -10.02
C GLN A 151 -10.65 3.42 -9.15
N VAL A 152 -10.58 3.63 -7.86
CA VAL A 152 -10.34 2.56 -6.89
C VAL A 152 -11.63 1.77 -6.69
N ALA A 153 -11.59 0.49 -7.05
CA ALA A 153 -12.71 -0.42 -6.81
C ALA A 153 -13.03 -0.53 -5.31
N PRO A 154 -14.27 -0.92 -4.93
CA PRO A 154 -14.66 -1.09 -3.53
C PRO A 154 -14.03 -2.32 -2.88
N GLN A 155 -12.72 -2.47 -3.05
CA GLN A 155 -11.95 -3.62 -2.59
C GLN A 155 -10.60 -3.17 -2.03
N TYR A 156 -10.10 -3.88 -1.02
CA TYR A 156 -8.72 -3.77 -0.55
C TYR A 156 -8.16 -5.16 -0.24
N LEU A 157 -6.86 -5.27 -0.15
CA LEU A 157 -6.16 -6.53 0.06
C LEU A 157 -5.47 -6.56 1.43
N LEU A 158 -5.54 -7.72 2.10
CA LEU A 158 -4.57 -8.13 3.09
C LEU A 158 -3.44 -8.85 2.35
N VAL A 159 -2.22 -8.39 2.52
CA VAL A 159 -1.06 -8.83 1.73
C VAL A 159 0.04 -9.31 2.67
N ARG A 160 0.72 -10.39 2.29
CA ARG A 160 1.93 -10.86 2.97
C ARG A 160 3.16 -10.29 2.27
N SER A 161 4.06 -9.69 3.05
CA SER A 161 5.38 -9.31 2.57
C SER A 161 6.36 -10.47 2.79
N LEU A 162 6.85 -11.06 1.72
CA LEU A 162 7.85 -12.11 1.80
C LEU A 162 9.24 -11.52 2.07
N PRO A 163 10.10 -12.24 2.84
CA PRO A 163 11.45 -11.78 3.13
C PRO A 163 12.30 -11.71 1.85
N ALA A 164 13.43 -10.99 1.92
CA ALA A 164 14.41 -10.85 0.85
C ALA A 164 13.83 -10.42 -0.52
N GLY A 165 12.77 -9.63 -0.50
CA GLY A 165 12.15 -9.14 -1.75
C GLY A 165 11.35 -10.21 -2.51
N GLY A 166 10.96 -11.30 -1.88
CA GLY A 166 10.23 -12.43 -2.46
C GLY A 166 8.83 -12.12 -2.98
N GLY A 167 8.34 -10.87 -2.77
CA GLY A 167 7.08 -10.40 -3.32
C GLY A 167 5.99 -10.17 -2.30
N TYR A 168 4.78 -9.92 -2.82
CA TYR A 168 3.59 -9.53 -2.08
C TYR A 168 2.38 -10.41 -2.43
N PRO A 169 2.39 -11.72 -2.08
CA PRO A 169 1.22 -12.55 -2.35
C PRO A 169 0.02 -12.05 -1.54
N PRO A 170 -1.16 -11.91 -2.19
CA PRO A 170 -2.38 -11.57 -1.50
C PRO A 170 -2.81 -12.71 -0.57
N VAL A 171 -3.23 -12.36 0.64
CA VAL A 171 -3.80 -13.30 1.61
C VAL A 171 -5.31 -13.37 1.46
N GLN A 172 -5.94 -12.20 1.31
CA GLN A 172 -7.40 -12.09 1.13
C GLN A 172 -7.77 -10.75 0.50
N CYS A 173 -8.81 -10.77 -0.34
CA CYS A 173 -9.51 -9.60 -0.84
C CYS A 173 -10.74 -9.32 0.02
N PHE A 174 -11.00 -8.05 0.31
CA PHE A 174 -12.15 -7.55 1.06
C PHE A 174 -12.91 -6.55 0.19
N GLY A 175 -14.17 -6.82 -0.04
CA GLY A 175 -15.10 -5.97 -0.77
C GLY A 175 -16.52 -6.11 -0.24
#